data_2968bbbd5d035d8b3f5e42f0c3d54483
#
_entry.id   2968bbbd5d035d8b3f5e42f0c3d54483
#
_cell.length_a   1.000
_cell.length_b   1.000
_cell.length_c   1.000
_cell.angle_alpha   90.00
_cell.angle_beta   90.00
_cell.angle_gamma   90.00
#
_symmetry.space_group_name_H-M   'P 1'
#
loop_
_entity.id
_entity.type
_entity.pdbx_description
1 polymer ?
#
loop_
_entity_poly.entity_id
_entity_poly.type
_entity_poly.pdbx_seq_one_letter_code
_entity_poly.pdbx_strand_id
1 'polypeptide(L)'
;VTLRRWGLAVALAALAGCSKCGKKAELSTGVERALPRNAVAVVVVPSLEKAGAKLALLEQVKVAGFIAPLQGFPSARAFADALVGQLGVDLRSPTELAKAGLDPTRGLGAAVLLTGDVYLVLPVKDASALHARLEGLSFNRLGAGAGGEQKVGPVTVKTFSPQQGQPPRLGYVVADGWAFVATDAAIGKLPQAASLTEVDRLSADTQLAAAKTGAGDVDVFAWFPSGSVALQGTPLLNGFVTATLSPSAFAVKLSGQWKGKPELLAALTPKPAKDFSTSLPADAFLSGRYSGDAAGLGLVSKELVGPFLGRAFEQGGFDLKAEVLDQVSPGAVFALSLADRPPMDRGVPTLDLRQTNPFAYAHLSGVAPVKQAATVMPTLAKVAQVAPRFGATLEKQQREGKDLYFTTWSQGQGVHFAPKGDAVVFASPVQRLDALLASQAAPGAEATTAHALEVKVDLGRLANSVRALPESAWGLGGFALKPTTVRWLDATDDLKAITVTAGAKDGQVTAALVLTLGLPAPGAKAP
;
A
#
# COMPACT_ATOMS: atom_id res chain seq x y z
N VAL A 1 -9.02 13.02 16.78
CA VAL A 1 -9.75 13.95 15.88
C VAL A 1 -9.06 14.05 14.51
N THR A 2 -7.75 13.92 14.43
CA THR A 2 -6.95 14.06 13.18
C THR A 2 -7.12 12.91 12.18
N LEU A 3 -7.28 11.67 12.63
CA LEU A 3 -7.43 10.50 11.72
C LEU A 3 -8.75 10.51 10.90
N ARG A 4 -9.84 11.09 11.41
CA ARG A 4 -11.12 11.18 10.67
C ARG A 4 -11.07 12.16 9.49
N ARG A 5 -10.23 13.20 9.54
CA ARG A 5 -10.06 14.18 8.45
C ARG A 5 -9.24 13.61 7.30
N TRP A 6 -8.23 12.76 7.59
CA TRP A 6 -7.46 12.05 6.57
C TRP A 6 -8.26 10.95 5.86
N GLY A 7 -9.22 10.34 6.56
CA GLY A 7 -10.08 9.29 6.00
C GLY A 7 -10.90 9.75 4.79
N LEU A 8 -11.35 10.99 4.75
CA LEU A 8 -12.14 11.52 3.64
C LEU A 8 -11.25 11.81 2.41
N ALA A 9 -10.07 12.34 2.60
CA ALA A 9 -9.11 12.60 1.52
C ALA A 9 -8.57 11.29 0.92
N VAL A 10 -8.30 10.28 1.76
CA VAL A 10 -7.87 8.94 1.35
C VAL A 10 -9.02 8.17 0.70
N ALA A 11 -10.26 8.31 1.19
CA ALA A 11 -11.43 7.68 0.57
C ALA A 11 -11.73 8.27 -0.82
N LEU A 12 -11.60 9.60 -1.00
CA LEU A 12 -11.69 10.24 -2.32
C LEU A 12 -10.56 9.80 -3.25
N ALA A 13 -9.34 9.58 -2.71
CA ALA A 13 -8.20 9.09 -3.48
C ALA A 13 -8.37 7.61 -3.90
N ALA A 14 -9.04 6.78 -3.11
CA ALA A 14 -9.29 5.37 -3.42
C ALA A 14 -10.38 5.17 -4.50
N LEU A 15 -11.14 6.20 -4.85
CA LEU A 15 -12.35 6.09 -5.67
C LEU A 15 -12.13 6.34 -7.17
N ALA A 16 -10.88 6.59 -7.62
CA ALA A 16 -10.66 6.96 -8.99
C ALA A 16 -9.77 5.96 -9.74
N GLY A 17 -10.28 5.30 -10.71
CA GLY A 17 -9.55 4.40 -11.59
C GLY A 17 -10.21 3.95 -12.89
N CYS A 18 -9.75 4.15 -14.09
CA CYS A 18 -9.46 3.43 -15.35
C CYS A 18 -9.47 4.18 -16.65
N SER A 19 -8.55 3.96 -17.52
CA SER A 19 -8.86 3.96 -18.96
C SER A 19 -7.84 3.18 -19.79
N LYS A 20 -8.31 2.54 -20.87
CA LYS A 20 -7.51 2.14 -22.01
C LYS A 20 -7.74 3.18 -23.10
N CYS A 21 -6.71 3.86 -23.54
CA CYS A 21 -6.46 4.20 -24.94
C CYS A 21 -5.10 4.91 -25.06
N GLY A 22 -4.25 4.40 -25.93
CA GLY A 22 -2.91 4.87 -26.17
C GLY A 22 -2.83 6.24 -26.83
N LYS A 23 -2.78 7.27 -26.01
CA LYS A 23 -2.10 8.56 -26.24
C LYS A 23 -1.54 8.93 -24.89
N LYS A 24 -0.27 9.39 -24.83
CA LYS A 24 0.29 10.00 -23.63
C LYS A 24 -0.65 11.13 -23.21
N ALA A 25 -1.55 10.84 -22.28
CA ALA A 25 -2.44 11.85 -21.74
C ALA A 25 -1.58 12.72 -20.82
N GLU A 26 -1.38 13.94 -21.21
CA GLU A 26 -0.90 14.97 -20.28
C GLU A 26 -1.93 15.07 -19.15
N LEU A 27 -1.46 14.99 -17.90
CA LEU A 27 -2.25 15.27 -16.69
C LEU A 27 -2.62 16.76 -16.58
N SER A 28 -2.90 17.41 -17.70
CA SER A 28 -3.28 18.82 -17.75
C SER A 28 -4.76 18.97 -17.46
N THR A 29 -5.11 18.93 -16.18
CA THR A 29 -6.51 19.13 -15.73
C THR A 29 -6.86 20.59 -15.55
N GLY A 30 -5.86 21.47 -15.59
CA GLY A 30 -6.01 22.88 -15.28
C GLY A 30 -6.19 23.20 -13.80
N VAL A 31 -6.50 22.21 -12.94
CA VAL A 31 -6.72 22.41 -11.51
C VAL A 31 -5.46 22.89 -10.78
N GLU A 32 -4.29 22.57 -11.30
CA GLU A 32 -3.00 23.00 -10.75
C GLU A 32 -2.83 24.53 -10.79
N ARG A 33 -3.57 25.23 -11.67
CA ARG A 33 -3.62 26.70 -11.70
C ARG A 33 -4.41 27.26 -10.53
N ALA A 34 -5.24 26.46 -9.90
CA ALA A 34 -6.05 26.84 -8.73
C ALA A 34 -5.49 26.30 -7.41
N LEU A 35 -4.41 25.54 -7.44
CA LEU A 35 -3.77 24.96 -6.24
C LEU A 35 -2.49 25.73 -5.89
N PRO A 36 -2.15 25.92 -4.60
CA PRO A 36 -0.98 26.66 -4.17
C PRO A 36 0.28 25.81 -4.25
N ARG A 37 1.38 26.43 -4.68
CA ARG A 37 2.70 25.80 -4.75
C ARG A 37 3.28 25.43 -3.38
N ASN A 38 2.92 26.18 -2.34
CA ASN A 38 3.41 26.00 -0.97
C ASN A 38 2.57 25.03 -0.14
N ALA A 39 1.67 24.26 -0.76
CA ALA A 39 0.96 23.20 -0.08
C ALA A 39 1.92 22.10 0.41
N VAL A 40 1.62 21.51 1.56
CA VAL A 40 2.35 20.34 2.08
C VAL A 40 2.04 19.10 1.26
N ALA A 41 0.77 18.98 0.85
CA ALA A 41 0.31 17.91 -0.02
C ALA A 41 -0.81 18.43 -0.92
N VAL A 42 -0.86 17.89 -2.12
CA VAL A 42 -1.93 18.16 -3.07
C VAL A 42 -2.44 16.84 -3.61
N VAL A 43 -3.76 16.70 -3.71
CA VAL A 43 -4.41 15.57 -4.35
C VAL A 43 -5.19 16.08 -5.55
N VAL A 44 -5.03 15.43 -6.68
CA VAL A 44 -5.71 15.75 -7.93
C VAL A 44 -6.44 14.52 -8.44
N VAL A 45 -7.70 14.67 -8.77
CA VAL A 45 -8.50 13.72 -9.56
C VAL A 45 -8.65 14.33 -10.95
N PRO A 46 -8.04 13.76 -11.99
CA PRO A 46 -7.94 14.41 -13.29
C PRO A 46 -9.27 14.66 -14.01
N SER A 47 -10.29 13.85 -13.76
CA SER A 47 -11.61 13.98 -14.38
C SER A 47 -12.69 13.40 -13.48
N LEU A 48 -13.74 14.17 -13.22
CA LEU A 48 -14.90 13.72 -12.43
C LEU A 48 -15.67 12.61 -13.14
N GLU A 49 -15.83 12.71 -14.45
CA GLU A 49 -16.50 11.69 -15.26
C GLU A 49 -15.74 10.36 -15.22
N LYS A 50 -14.43 10.39 -15.41
CA LYS A 50 -13.59 9.21 -15.26
C LYS A 50 -13.70 8.63 -13.85
N ALA A 51 -13.60 9.42 -12.82
CA ALA A 51 -13.73 8.99 -11.43
C ALA A 51 -15.09 8.31 -11.18
N GLY A 52 -16.18 8.88 -11.70
CA GLY A 52 -17.51 8.30 -11.59
C GLY A 52 -17.63 6.92 -12.25
N ALA A 53 -17.09 6.77 -13.47
CA ALA A 53 -17.07 5.47 -14.15
C ALA A 53 -16.33 4.39 -13.34
N LYS A 54 -15.39 4.80 -12.50
CA LYS A 54 -14.61 3.88 -11.67
C LYS A 54 -15.28 3.52 -10.35
N LEU A 55 -16.07 4.42 -9.79
CA LEU A 55 -16.98 4.05 -8.71
C LEU A 55 -17.90 2.91 -9.17
N ALA A 56 -18.44 2.99 -10.38
CA ALA A 56 -19.25 1.92 -10.96
C ALA A 56 -18.45 0.61 -11.13
N LEU A 57 -17.15 0.68 -11.43
CA LEU A 57 -16.31 -0.51 -11.51
C LEU A 57 -16.05 -1.11 -10.13
N LEU A 58 -15.81 -0.30 -9.09
CA LEU A 58 -15.64 -0.79 -7.72
C LEU A 58 -16.87 -1.54 -7.20
N GLU A 59 -18.07 -1.17 -7.64
CA GLU A 59 -19.30 -1.89 -7.29
C GLU A 59 -19.30 -3.34 -7.82
N GLN A 60 -18.55 -3.62 -8.89
CA GLN A 60 -18.43 -4.95 -9.48
C GLN A 60 -17.39 -5.82 -8.78
N VAL A 61 -16.51 -5.24 -7.97
CA VAL A 61 -15.47 -5.97 -7.23
C VAL A 61 -16.12 -6.69 -6.06
N LYS A 62 -16.08 -8.02 -6.06
CA LYS A 62 -16.72 -8.85 -5.01
C LYS A 62 -16.23 -8.53 -3.60
N VAL A 63 -14.92 -8.26 -3.44
CA VAL A 63 -14.35 -7.89 -2.15
C VAL A 63 -14.94 -6.59 -1.59
N ALA A 64 -15.34 -5.66 -2.44
CA ALA A 64 -16.03 -4.45 -1.99
C ALA A 64 -17.38 -4.78 -1.35
N GLY A 65 -18.09 -5.78 -1.88
CA GLY A 65 -19.32 -6.33 -1.27
C GLY A 65 -19.09 -7.00 0.07
N PHE A 66 -17.90 -7.53 0.32
CA PHE A 66 -17.52 -8.12 1.60
C PHE A 66 -17.09 -7.07 2.62
N ILE A 67 -16.34 -6.05 2.19
CA ILE A 67 -15.84 -4.98 3.08
C ILE A 67 -16.98 -4.06 3.53
N ALA A 68 -17.97 -3.80 2.68
CA ALA A 68 -19.07 -2.91 2.98
C ALA A 68 -19.83 -3.28 4.27
N PRO A 69 -20.19 -4.55 4.55
CA PRO A 69 -20.80 -4.96 5.81
C PRO A 69 -19.92 -4.70 7.03
N LEU A 70 -18.60 -4.82 6.92
CA LEU A 70 -17.66 -4.50 8.01
C LEU A 70 -17.66 -3.01 8.34
N GLN A 71 -18.08 -2.17 7.40
CA GLN A 71 -18.26 -0.73 7.57
C GLN A 71 -19.72 -0.34 7.88
N GLY A 72 -20.60 -1.31 8.12
CA GLY A 72 -22.00 -1.10 8.43
C GLY A 72 -22.93 -0.92 7.22
N PHE A 73 -22.48 -1.24 6.01
CA PHE A 73 -23.29 -1.15 4.80
C PHE A 73 -23.66 -2.56 4.30
N PRO A 74 -24.91 -2.79 3.84
CA PRO A 74 -25.35 -4.12 3.42
C PRO A 74 -24.71 -4.61 2.11
N SER A 75 -24.14 -3.71 1.30
CA SER A 75 -23.47 -4.04 0.03
C SER A 75 -22.54 -2.92 -0.43
N ALA A 76 -21.67 -3.21 -1.40
CA ALA A 76 -20.81 -2.19 -2.04
C ALA A 76 -21.65 -1.08 -2.68
N ARG A 77 -22.76 -1.43 -3.30
CA ARG A 77 -23.71 -0.46 -3.85
C ARG A 77 -24.33 0.42 -2.78
N ALA A 78 -24.76 -0.16 -1.65
CA ALA A 78 -25.28 0.61 -0.53
C ALA A 78 -24.23 1.56 0.06
N PHE A 79 -22.97 1.17 0.09
CA PHE A 79 -21.86 2.06 0.45
C PHE A 79 -21.71 3.22 -0.55
N ALA A 80 -21.72 2.93 -1.86
CA ALA A 80 -21.66 3.95 -2.91
C ALA A 80 -22.87 4.89 -2.84
N ASP A 81 -24.08 4.35 -2.65
CA ASP A 81 -25.30 5.14 -2.50
C ASP A 81 -25.29 6.00 -1.24
N ALA A 82 -24.68 5.51 -0.15
CA ALA A 82 -24.47 6.31 1.05
C ALA A 82 -23.50 7.47 0.82
N LEU A 83 -22.43 7.26 0.03
CA LEU A 83 -21.55 8.35 -0.41
C LEU A 83 -22.32 9.39 -1.24
N VAL A 84 -23.14 8.94 -2.19
CA VAL A 84 -24.05 9.83 -2.95
C VAL A 84 -24.95 10.60 -2.00
N GLY A 85 -25.56 9.92 -1.04
CA GLY A 85 -26.40 10.54 -0.02
C GLY A 85 -25.62 11.55 0.84
N GLN A 86 -24.34 11.28 1.12
CA GLN A 86 -23.49 12.20 1.87
C GLN A 86 -23.08 13.45 1.09
N LEU A 87 -22.76 13.29 -0.17
CA LEU A 87 -22.34 14.38 -1.06
C LEU A 87 -23.54 15.06 -1.72
N GLY A 88 -24.70 14.42 -1.68
CA GLY A 88 -25.93 14.89 -2.32
C GLY A 88 -25.87 14.90 -3.85
N VAL A 89 -24.82 14.32 -4.47
CA VAL A 89 -24.60 14.23 -5.91
C VAL A 89 -24.14 12.83 -6.26
N ASP A 90 -24.75 12.22 -7.27
CA ASP A 90 -24.26 10.95 -7.80
C ASP A 90 -23.02 11.18 -8.67
N LEU A 91 -21.86 10.88 -8.09
CA LEU A 91 -20.57 11.03 -8.77
C LEU A 91 -20.44 10.08 -9.99
N ARG A 92 -21.26 9.02 -10.09
CA ARG A 92 -21.27 8.08 -11.22
C ARG A 92 -21.97 8.67 -12.46
N SER A 93 -22.74 9.74 -12.28
CA SER A 93 -23.54 10.35 -13.34
C SER A 93 -22.97 11.72 -13.74
N PRO A 94 -22.39 11.86 -14.96
CA PRO A 94 -21.98 13.17 -15.49
C PRO A 94 -23.12 14.18 -15.54
N THR A 95 -24.35 13.71 -15.77
CA THR A 95 -25.55 14.56 -15.81
C THR A 95 -25.87 15.12 -14.42
N GLU A 96 -25.81 14.32 -13.37
CA GLU A 96 -26.05 14.78 -12.00
C GLU A 96 -24.93 15.72 -11.52
N LEU A 97 -23.69 15.45 -11.88
CA LEU A 97 -22.57 16.38 -11.65
C LEU A 97 -22.83 17.74 -12.30
N ALA A 98 -23.27 17.74 -13.56
CA ALA A 98 -23.59 18.98 -14.28
C ALA A 98 -24.80 19.72 -13.67
N LYS A 99 -25.84 19.03 -13.23
CA LYS A 99 -26.98 19.61 -12.49
C LYS A 99 -26.58 20.20 -11.15
N ALA A 100 -25.53 19.64 -10.51
CA ALA A 100 -24.97 20.17 -9.28
C ALA A 100 -24.06 21.39 -9.52
N GLY A 101 -23.94 21.86 -10.75
CA GLY A 101 -23.11 23.01 -11.12
C GLY A 101 -21.64 22.69 -11.38
N LEU A 102 -21.27 21.40 -11.39
CA LEU A 102 -19.90 20.96 -11.65
C LEU A 102 -19.65 20.67 -13.12
N ASP A 103 -18.41 20.88 -13.58
CA ASP A 103 -17.98 20.44 -14.91
C ASP A 103 -17.43 19.01 -14.84
N PRO A 104 -18.16 18.00 -15.34
CA PRO A 104 -17.74 16.61 -15.23
C PRO A 104 -16.50 16.27 -16.05
N THR A 105 -16.18 17.04 -17.08
CA THR A 105 -15.03 16.80 -17.96
C THR A 105 -13.71 17.24 -17.32
N ARG A 106 -13.77 18.12 -16.34
CA ARG A 106 -12.62 18.66 -15.60
C ARG A 106 -12.38 17.86 -14.33
N GLY A 107 -11.17 18.00 -13.79
CA GLY A 107 -10.77 17.38 -12.54
C GLY A 107 -11.11 18.26 -11.33
N LEU A 108 -10.92 17.68 -10.15
CA LEU A 108 -10.94 18.39 -8.87
C LEU A 108 -9.58 18.29 -8.18
N GLY A 109 -9.35 19.15 -7.21
CA GLY A 109 -8.14 19.14 -6.39
C GLY A 109 -8.42 19.40 -4.92
N ALA A 110 -7.49 18.97 -4.08
CA ALA A 110 -7.45 19.32 -2.67
C ALA A 110 -6.02 19.75 -2.31
N ALA A 111 -5.89 20.78 -1.49
CA ALA A 111 -4.60 21.22 -0.95
C ALA A 111 -4.62 21.14 0.58
N VAL A 112 -3.54 20.62 1.14
CA VAL A 112 -3.24 20.63 2.57
C VAL A 112 -2.16 21.67 2.82
N LEU A 113 -2.45 22.65 3.66
CA LEU A 113 -1.53 23.71 4.03
C LEU A 113 -0.68 23.33 5.25
N LEU A 114 0.42 24.03 5.48
CA LEU A 114 1.30 23.84 6.66
C LEU A 114 0.56 23.97 7.99
N THR A 115 -0.49 24.77 8.04
CA THR A 115 -1.37 24.91 9.22
C THR A 115 -2.26 23.69 9.48
N GLY A 116 -2.24 22.70 8.59
CA GLY A 116 -3.15 21.55 8.60
C GLY A 116 -4.55 21.87 8.03
N ASP A 117 -4.77 23.09 7.57
CA ASP A 117 -5.99 23.49 6.88
C ASP A 117 -6.09 22.78 5.53
N VAL A 118 -7.31 22.41 5.14
CA VAL A 118 -7.59 21.77 3.86
C VAL A 118 -8.65 22.58 3.13
N TYR A 119 -8.43 22.81 1.85
CA TYR A 119 -9.50 23.28 0.97
C TYR A 119 -9.59 22.44 -0.31
N LEU A 120 -10.80 22.39 -0.83
CA LEU A 120 -11.12 21.71 -2.08
C LEU A 120 -11.22 22.71 -3.21
N VAL A 121 -10.84 22.30 -4.40
CA VAL A 121 -10.98 23.06 -5.64
C VAL A 121 -11.87 22.24 -6.58
N LEU A 122 -13.04 22.77 -6.90
CA LEU A 122 -14.06 22.11 -7.70
C LEU A 122 -14.23 22.84 -9.04
N PRO A 123 -14.37 22.14 -10.16
CA PRO A 123 -14.60 22.76 -11.46
C PRO A 123 -16.04 23.24 -11.56
N VAL A 124 -16.24 24.51 -11.84
CA VAL A 124 -17.58 25.15 -11.93
C VAL A 124 -18.06 25.21 -13.36
N LYS A 125 -19.26 24.69 -13.60
CA LYS A 125 -20.02 24.86 -14.84
C LYS A 125 -21.16 25.87 -14.67
N ASP A 126 -21.85 25.82 -13.52
CA ASP A 126 -22.92 26.72 -13.13
C ASP A 126 -22.77 27.11 -11.66
N ALA A 127 -22.44 28.36 -11.41
CA ALA A 127 -22.22 28.88 -10.05
C ALA A 127 -23.48 28.93 -9.20
N SER A 128 -24.66 29.12 -9.82
CA SER A 128 -25.95 29.19 -9.09
C SER A 128 -26.38 27.80 -8.65
N ALA A 129 -26.26 26.80 -9.52
CA ALA A 129 -26.55 25.41 -9.18
C ALA A 129 -25.58 24.89 -8.10
N LEU A 130 -24.27 25.24 -8.21
CA LEU A 130 -23.29 24.88 -7.19
C LEU A 130 -23.61 25.52 -5.83
N HIS A 131 -24.02 26.81 -5.81
CA HIS A 131 -24.44 27.49 -4.59
C HIS A 131 -25.57 26.74 -3.89
N ALA A 132 -26.66 26.47 -4.60
CA ALA A 132 -27.81 25.75 -4.05
C ALA A 132 -27.40 24.36 -3.50
N ARG A 133 -26.47 23.70 -4.17
CA ARG A 133 -25.95 22.40 -3.72
C ARG A 133 -25.12 22.52 -2.44
N LEU A 134 -24.19 23.49 -2.34
CA LEU A 134 -23.37 23.73 -1.16
C LEU A 134 -24.24 24.18 0.03
N GLU A 135 -25.26 24.99 -0.21
CA GLU A 135 -26.25 25.37 0.81
C GLU A 135 -26.96 24.14 1.38
N GLY A 136 -27.49 23.28 0.51
CA GLY A 136 -28.15 22.04 0.92
C GLY A 136 -27.21 21.09 1.68
N LEU A 137 -25.96 20.94 1.27
CA LEU A 137 -24.95 20.17 2.00
C LEU A 137 -24.62 20.76 3.35
N SER A 138 -24.46 22.11 3.41
CA SER A 138 -24.18 22.81 4.65
C SER A 138 -25.31 22.64 5.66
N PHE A 139 -26.54 22.81 5.23
CA PHE A 139 -27.73 22.60 6.07
C PHE A 139 -27.81 21.15 6.56
N ASN A 140 -27.79 20.19 5.66
CA ASN A 140 -28.04 18.79 5.98
C ASN A 140 -26.90 18.10 6.75
N ARG A 141 -25.63 18.57 6.59
CA ARG A 141 -24.45 17.89 7.14
C ARG A 141 -23.77 18.65 8.25
N LEU A 142 -23.80 19.97 8.20
CA LEU A 142 -23.12 20.81 9.17
C LEU A 142 -24.10 21.56 10.07
N GLY A 143 -25.41 21.43 9.81
CA GLY A 143 -26.45 22.19 10.53
C GLY A 143 -26.30 23.70 10.30
N ALA A 144 -25.73 24.11 9.15
CA ALA A 144 -25.40 25.50 8.87
C ALA A 144 -26.24 26.00 7.68
N GLY A 145 -27.39 26.60 7.94
CA GLY A 145 -28.33 27.11 6.95
C GLY A 145 -28.38 28.64 6.84
N ALA A 146 -27.77 29.37 7.79
CA ALA A 146 -27.72 30.82 7.70
C ALA A 146 -26.64 31.27 6.72
N GLY A 147 -27.05 31.69 5.52
CA GLY A 147 -26.18 32.24 4.50
C GLY A 147 -25.60 33.62 4.90
N GLY A 148 -24.37 33.87 4.48
CA GLY A 148 -23.70 35.16 4.61
C GLY A 148 -22.70 35.40 3.49
N GLU A 149 -22.37 36.68 3.27
CA GLU A 149 -21.36 37.11 2.32
C GLU A 149 -20.36 38.04 3.00
N GLN A 150 -19.08 37.77 2.79
CA GLN A 150 -18.00 38.61 3.27
C GLN A 150 -17.12 39.03 2.09
N LYS A 151 -17.03 40.33 1.87
CA LYS A 151 -16.12 40.88 0.87
C LYS A 151 -14.73 41.07 1.46
N VAL A 152 -13.72 40.41 0.87
CA VAL A 152 -12.31 40.53 1.27
C VAL A 152 -11.50 40.92 0.04
N GLY A 153 -11.15 42.21 -0.07
CA GLY A 153 -10.54 42.78 -1.27
C GLY A 153 -11.47 42.63 -2.48
N PRO A 154 -10.98 42.09 -3.61
CA PRO A 154 -11.78 41.87 -4.81
C PRO A 154 -12.66 40.63 -4.75
N VAL A 155 -12.51 39.79 -3.71
CA VAL A 155 -13.12 38.45 -3.60
C VAL A 155 -14.30 38.49 -2.67
N THR A 156 -15.43 37.89 -3.06
CA THR A 156 -16.60 37.67 -2.20
C THR A 156 -16.61 36.22 -1.73
N VAL A 157 -16.46 36.03 -0.42
CA VAL A 157 -16.57 34.73 0.24
C VAL A 157 -18.04 34.53 0.63
N LYS A 158 -18.66 33.48 0.10
CA LYS A 158 -19.98 33.03 0.56
C LYS A 158 -19.81 32.03 1.69
N THR A 159 -20.59 32.19 2.75
CA THR A 159 -20.47 31.39 3.98
C THR A 159 -21.82 30.87 4.45
N PHE A 160 -21.77 29.77 5.17
CA PHE A 160 -22.94 29.17 5.82
C PHE A 160 -22.63 28.93 7.30
N SER A 161 -23.47 29.46 8.18
CA SER A 161 -23.37 29.41 9.64
C SER A 161 -24.54 28.63 10.23
N PRO A 162 -24.40 28.00 11.40
CA PRO A 162 -25.54 27.36 12.09
C PRO A 162 -26.67 28.36 12.39
N GLN A 163 -26.31 29.57 12.82
CA GLN A 163 -27.22 30.68 13.04
C GLN A 163 -26.56 31.99 12.62
N GLN A 164 -27.37 33.00 12.36
CA GLN A 164 -26.88 34.33 12.04
C GLN A 164 -26.00 34.86 13.19
N GLY A 165 -24.81 35.36 12.85
CA GLY A 165 -23.84 35.87 13.84
C GLY A 165 -22.92 34.81 14.46
N GLN A 166 -23.12 33.52 14.18
CA GLN A 166 -22.18 32.46 14.55
C GLN A 166 -21.07 32.28 13.55
N PRO A 167 -19.91 31.71 13.96
CA PRO A 167 -18.82 31.38 13.03
C PRO A 167 -19.28 30.44 11.91
N PRO A 168 -18.87 30.71 10.68
CA PRO A 168 -19.24 29.86 9.54
C PRO A 168 -18.62 28.47 9.64
N ARG A 169 -19.38 27.46 9.23
CA ARG A 169 -18.95 26.06 9.15
C ARG A 169 -18.50 25.65 7.76
N LEU A 170 -19.04 26.28 6.74
CA LEU A 170 -18.67 26.09 5.34
C LEU A 170 -18.52 27.46 4.70
N GLY A 171 -17.49 27.62 3.89
CA GLY A 171 -17.31 28.80 3.04
C GLY A 171 -16.79 28.42 1.67
N TYR A 172 -17.09 29.26 0.68
CA TYR A 172 -16.56 29.06 -0.65
C TYR A 172 -16.43 30.39 -1.42
N VAL A 173 -15.57 30.33 -2.45
CA VAL A 173 -15.33 31.42 -3.40
C VAL A 173 -15.34 30.84 -4.80
N VAL A 174 -15.92 31.53 -5.77
CA VAL A 174 -15.82 31.17 -7.19
C VAL A 174 -14.90 32.19 -7.89
N ALA A 175 -13.85 31.68 -8.51
CA ALA A 175 -12.92 32.48 -9.31
C ALA A 175 -12.37 31.65 -10.49
N ASP A 176 -12.22 32.23 -11.65
CA ASP A 176 -11.62 31.64 -12.87
C ASP A 176 -12.21 30.26 -13.25
N GLY A 177 -13.52 30.06 -13.02
CA GLY A 177 -14.20 28.80 -13.29
C GLY A 177 -13.88 27.67 -12.29
N TRP A 178 -13.40 28.02 -11.10
CA TRP A 178 -13.15 27.13 -9.98
C TRP A 178 -13.86 27.61 -8.72
N ALA A 179 -14.38 26.69 -7.93
CA ALA A 179 -14.87 26.95 -6.58
C ALA A 179 -13.85 26.43 -5.57
N PHE A 180 -13.38 27.32 -4.73
CA PHE A 180 -12.55 27.02 -3.56
C PHE A 180 -13.47 26.84 -2.36
N VAL A 181 -13.47 25.66 -1.77
CA VAL A 181 -14.41 25.30 -0.69
C VAL A 181 -13.61 24.88 0.55
N ALA A 182 -13.96 25.43 1.69
CA ALA A 182 -13.30 25.10 2.95
C ALA A 182 -14.31 25.08 4.12
N THR A 183 -13.90 24.49 5.22
CA THR A 183 -14.66 24.43 6.47
C THR A 183 -13.90 25.09 7.61
N ASP A 184 -14.65 25.58 8.59
CA ASP A 184 -14.15 26.12 9.87
C ASP A 184 -13.02 27.18 9.66
N ALA A 185 -11.87 27.00 10.34
CA ALA A 185 -10.75 27.94 10.27
C ALA A 185 -10.15 28.14 8.87
N ALA A 186 -10.23 27.10 8.01
CA ALA A 186 -9.71 27.18 6.66
C ALA A 186 -10.47 28.15 5.76
N ILE A 187 -11.68 28.57 6.12
CA ILE A 187 -12.49 29.56 5.39
C ILE A 187 -11.73 30.87 5.26
N GLY A 188 -11.00 31.28 6.28
CA GLY A 188 -10.18 32.49 6.26
C GLY A 188 -9.03 32.49 5.24
N LYS A 189 -8.69 31.32 4.66
CA LYS A 189 -7.66 31.18 3.62
C LYS A 189 -8.22 31.27 2.20
N LEU A 190 -9.53 31.18 2.03
CA LEU A 190 -10.17 31.19 0.70
C LEU A 190 -9.87 32.44 -0.14
N PRO A 191 -9.84 33.68 0.40
CA PRO A 191 -9.47 34.84 -0.38
C PRO A 191 -8.07 34.75 -0.98
N GLN A 192 -7.10 34.27 -0.20
CA GLN A 192 -5.73 34.04 -0.66
C GLN A 192 -5.68 32.93 -1.72
N ALA A 193 -6.41 31.83 -1.49
CA ALA A 193 -6.46 30.69 -2.44
C ALA A 193 -7.05 31.10 -3.79
N ALA A 194 -8.08 31.96 -3.79
CA ALA A 194 -8.74 32.44 -5.01
C ALA A 194 -7.93 33.54 -5.76
N SER A 195 -6.92 34.14 -5.12
CA SER A 195 -6.13 35.25 -5.68
C SER A 195 -4.65 34.90 -5.86
N LEU A 196 -4.31 33.62 -6.06
CA LEU A 196 -2.94 33.17 -6.28
C LEU A 196 -2.35 33.84 -7.55
N THR A 197 -1.16 34.38 -7.41
CA THR A 197 -0.38 34.82 -8.57
C THR A 197 0.16 33.64 -9.36
N GLU A 198 0.57 33.81 -10.61
CA GLU A 198 1.07 32.70 -11.42
C GLU A 198 2.25 31.97 -10.78
N VAL A 199 3.14 32.68 -10.10
CA VAL A 199 4.32 32.10 -9.43
C VAL A 199 3.97 31.32 -8.17
N ASP A 200 2.84 31.63 -7.56
CA ASP A 200 2.34 30.96 -6.34
C ASP A 200 1.48 29.73 -6.66
N ARG A 201 1.12 29.56 -7.92
CA ARG A 201 0.31 28.41 -8.38
C ARG A 201 1.17 27.15 -8.49
N LEU A 202 0.57 26.02 -8.18
CA LEU A 202 1.23 24.71 -8.32
C LEU A 202 1.68 24.43 -9.77
N SER A 203 0.98 24.98 -10.76
CA SER A 203 1.37 24.88 -12.18
C SER A 203 2.75 25.48 -12.50
N ALA A 204 3.28 26.36 -11.66
CA ALA A 204 4.64 26.92 -11.80
C ALA A 204 5.74 25.98 -11.21
N ASP A 205 5.37 24.87 -10.59
CA ASP A 205 6.33 23.92 -10.04
C ASP A 205 6.91 23.03 -11.14
N THR A 206 8.20 23.21 -11.44
CA THR A 206 8.90 22.43 -12.46
C THR A 206 9.07 20.95 -12.10
N GLN A 207 9.15 20.63 -10.81
CA GLN A 207 9.24 19.24 -10.34
C GLN A 207 7.90 18.52 -10.53
N LEU A 208 6.79 19.21 -10.34
CA LEU A 208 5.46 18.68 -10.65
C LEU A 208 5.34 18.34 -12.15
N ALA A 209 5.81 19.19 -13.04
CA ALA A 209 5.73 18.91 -14.48
C ALA A 209 6.48 17.63 -14.85
N ALA A 210 7.69 17.43 -14.30
CA ALA A 210 8.45 16.19 -14.49
C ALA A 210 7.74 14.97 -13.87
N ALA A 211 7.17 15.12 -12.68
CA ALA A 211 6.42 14.06 -12.00
C ALA A 211 5.17 13.64 -12.79
N LYS A 212 4.43 14.59 -13.35
CA LYS A 212 3.25 14.31 -14.19
C LYS A 212 3.60 13.54 -15.45
N THR A 213 4.71 13.90 -16.10
CA THR A 213 5.19 13.16 -17.28
C THR A 213 5.53 11.71 -16.93
N GLY A 214 6.12 11.45 -15.76
CA GLY A 214 6.44 10.12 -15.27
C GLY A 214 5.22 9.31 -14.78
N ALA A 215 4.17 9.99 -14.34
CA ALA A 215 2.97 9.36 -13.79
C ALA A 215 2.09 8.69 -14.86
N GLY A 216 2.02 9.26 -16.08
CA GLY A 216 1.15 8.78 -17.15
C GLY A 216 -0.33 9.07 -16.92
N ASP A 217 -1.21 8.26 -17.53
CA ASP A 217 -2.68 8.36 -17.32
C ASP A 217 -3.02 7.69 -15.98
N VAL A 218 -3.38 8.50 -15.00
CA VAL A 218 -3.71 8.07 -13.64
C VAL A 218 -5.06 8.64 -13.23
N ASP A 219 -5.64 8.03 -12.24
CA ASP A 219 -6.98 8.38 -11.76
C ASP A 219 -6.91 9.29 -10.55
N VAL A 220 -5.90 9.10 -9.73
CA VAL A 220 -5.54 9.99 -8.63
C VAL A 220 -4.05 10.25 -8.68
N PHE A 221 -3.70 11.49 -8.49
CA PHE A 221 -2.33 11.95 -8.36
C PHE A 221 -2.21 12.75 -7.06
N ALA A 222 -1.37 12.30 -6.15
CA ALA A 222 -1.03 13.03 -4.94
C ALA A 222 0.41 13.50 -5.02
N TRP A 223 0.64 14.80 -4.84
CA TRP A 223 1.95 15.44 -4.91
C TRP A 223 2.39 15.94 -3.54
N PHE A 224 3.65 15.72 -3.21
CA PHE A 224 4.30 16.12 -1.96
C PHE A 224 5.53 16.97 -2.27
N PRO A 225 5.39 18.30 -2.42
CA PRO A 225 6.43 19.17 -2.99
C PRO A 225 7.66 19.37 -2.09
N SER A 226 7.52 19.28 -0.78
CA SER A 226 8.56 19.72 0.15
C SER A 226 9.04 18.68 1.15
N GLY A 227 9.11 17.38 0.75
CA GLY A 227 9.57 16.35 1.66
C GLY A 227 8.60 16.09 2.82
N SER A 228 7.32 16.29 2.58
CA SER A 228 6.25 16.07 3.56
C SER A 228 6.05 14.62 3.94
N VAL A 229 6.65 13.68 3.18
CA VAL A 229 6.78 12.29 3.64
C VAL A 229 8.01 12.24 4.55
N ALA A 230 7.75 12.20 5.85
CA ALA A 230 8.79 12.15 6.87
C ALA A 230 8.57 10.94 7.79
N LEU A 231 9.66 10.31 8.23
CA LEU A 231 9.67 9.32 9.28
C LEU A 231 10.30 9.94 10.52
N GLN A 232 9.57 9.98 11.63
CA GLN A 232 10.03 10.58 12.89
C GLN A 232 10.57 12.01 12.73
N GLY A 233 9.95 12.82 11.87
CA GLY A 233 10.36 14.21 11.62
C GLY A 233 11.51 14.40 10.64
N THR A 234 12.15 13.33 10.17
CA THR A 234 13.19 13.40 9.13
C THR A 234 12.55 13.31 7.75
N PRO A 235 12.75 14.29 6.84
CA PRO A 235 12.27 14.20 5.48
C PRO A 235 12.89 12.99 4.77
N LEU A 236 12.06 12.07 4.27
CA LEU A 236 12.52 10.88 3.54
C LEU A 236 12.42 11.05 2.04
N LEU A 237 11.33 11.65 1.58
CA LEU A 237 10.96 11.64 0.17
C LEU A 237 10.17 12.89 -0.19
N ASN A 238 10.52 13.53 -1.30
CA ASN A 238 9.63 14.42 -2.03
C ASN A 238 9.25 13.75 -3.35
N GLY A 239 7.95 13.72 -3.65
CA GLY A 239 7.49 12.95 -4.81
C GLY A 239 5.99 12.89 -4.93
N PHE A 240 5.52 11.84 -5.56
CA PHE A 240 4.11 11.66 -5.83
C PHE A 240 3.66 10.21 -5.60
N VAL A 241 2.38 10.07 -5.32
CA VAL A 241 1.66 8.80 -5.30
C VAL A 241 0.59 8.85 -6.39
N THR A 242 0.49 7.78 -7.14
CA THR A 242 -0.57 7.60 -8.13
C THR A 242 -1.42 6.40 -7.76
N ALA A 243 -2.71 6.49 -8.06
CA ALA A 243 -3.59 5.33 -8.02
C ALA A 243 -4.27 5.15 -9.38
N THR A 244 -4.37 3.90 -9.81
CA THR A 244 -5.06 3.50 -11.04
C THR A 244 -5.89 2.26 -10.77
N LEU A 245 -7.11 2.23 -11.27
CA LEU A 245 -7.96 1.04 -11.23
C LEU A 245 -8.34 0.63 -12.66
N SER A 246 -8.25 -0.62 -13.02
CA SER A 246 -8.64 -1.22 -14.29
C SER A 246 -9.40 -2.53 -14.05
N PRO A 247 -10.16 -3.05 -14.99
CA PRO A 247 -10.76 -4.37 -14.84
C PRO A 247 -9.73 -5.47 -14.53
N SER A 248 -8.47 -5.26 -14.89
CA SER A 248 -7.37 -6.21 -14.67
C SER A 248 -6.51 -5.91 -13.45
N ALA A 249 -6.52 -4.68 -12.92
CA ALA A 249 -5.67 -4.33 -11.79
C ALA A 249 -6.11 -3.06 -11.05
N PHE A 250 -5.86 -3.03 -9.75
CA PHE A 250 -5.75 -1.80 -8.96
C PHE A 250 -4.28 -1.62 -8.59
N ALA A 251 -3.71 -0.47 -8.92
CA ALA A 251 -2.31 -0.19 -8.64
C ALA A 251 -2.15 1.13 -7.90
N VAL A 252 -1.35 1.10 -6.84
CA VAL A 252 -0.86 2.30 -6.15
C VAL A 252 0.64 2.35 -6.34
N LYS A 253 1.17 3.45 -6.84
CA LYS A 253 2.60 3.65 -7.08
C LYS A 253 3.07 4.90 -6.37
N LEU A 254 4.18 4.78 -5.66
CA LEU A 254 4.94 5.87 -5.08
C LEU A 254 6.19 6.10 -5.95
N SER A 255 6.50 7.34 -6.25
CA SER A 255 7.76 7.73 -6.88
C SER A 255 8.25 9.05 -6.31
N GLY A 256 9.56 9.18 -6.09
CA GLY A 256 10.10 10.44 -5.60
C GLY A 256 11.59 10.42 -5.33
N GLN A 257 12.15 11.61 -5.18
CA GLN A 257 13.55 11.81 -4.87
C GLN A 257 13.83 11.50 -3.39
N TRP A 258 14.78 10.62 -3.15
CA TRP A 258 15.19 10.27 -1.80
C TRP A 258 15.89 11.44 -1.08
N LYS A 259 15.54 11.67 0.17
CA LYS A 259 16.12 12.72 1.05
C LYS A 259 16.61 12.13 2.37
N GLY A 260 16.40 10.84 2.60
CA GLY A 260 16.82 10.16 3.82
C GLY A 260 18.28 9.67 3.78
N LYS A 261 18.62 8.79 4.70
CA LYS A 261 19.97 8.22 4.83
C LYS A 261 20.36 7.42 3.58
N PRO A 262 21.59 7.57 3.08
CA PRO A 262 22.06 6.87 1.86
C PRO A 262 22.09 5.35 2.02
N GLU A 263 22.28 4.84 3.24
CA GLU A 263 22.29 3.40 3.51
C GLU A 263 20.90 2.77 3.26
N LEU A 264 19.83 3.48 3.60
CA LEU A 264 18.47 3.02 3.29
C LEU A 264 18.19 3.06 1.78
N LEU A 265 18.74 4.05 1.08
CA LEU A 265 18.67 4.08 -0.38
C LEU A 265 19.42 2.89 -0.99
N ALA A 266 20.59 2.52 -0.46
CA ALA A 266 21.35 1.36 -0.91
C ALA A 266 20.55 0.05 -0.74
N ALA A 267 19.77 -0.08 0.33
CA ALA A 267 18.88 -1.23 0.53
C ALA A 267 17.78 -1.33 -0.54
N LEU A 268 17.39 -0.21 -1.13
CA LEU A 268 16.39 -0.16 -2.20
C LEU A 268 17.01 -0.13 -3.60
N THR A 269 18.33 0.00 -3.73
CA THR A 269 19.02 0.00 -5.02
C THR A 269 19.29 -1.44 -5.46
N PRO A 270 18.67 -1.91 -6.58
CA PRO A 270 18.89 -3.26 -7.05
C PRO A 270 20.34 -3.44 -7.50
N LYS A 271 20.93 -4.54 -7.07
CA LYS A 271 22.29 -4.97 -7.46
C LYS A 271 22.21 -6.19 -8.38
N PRO A 272 23.23 -6.42 -9.21
CA PRO A 272 23.36 -7.66 -9.95
C PRO A 272 23.30 -8.85 -8.99
N ALA A 273 22.49 -9.85 -9.35
CA ALA A 273 22.26 -11.01 -8.50
C ALA A 273 21.96 -12.26 -9.34
N LYS A 274 22.45 -13.41 -8.90
CA LYS A 274 22.02 -14.70 -9.43
C LYS A 274 20.54 -14.95 -9.11
N ASP A 275 19.83 -15.59 -10.02
CA ASP A 275 18.42 -15.92 -9.82
C ASP A 275 18.27 -17.33 -9.24
N PHE A 276 17.84 -17.40 -7.97
CA PHE A 276 17.56 -18.65 -7.28
C PHE A 276 16.07 -19.01 -7.25
N SER A 277 15.22 -18.27 -7.97
CA SER A 277 13.77 -18.50 -7.97
C SER A 277 13.38 -19.87 -8.50
N THR A 278 14.18 -20.44 -9.42
CA THR A 278 14.01 -21.79 -9.96
C THR A 278 14.18 -22.90 -8.92
N SER A 279 14.84 -22.60 -7.79
CA SER A 279 14.99 -23.55 -6.68
C SER A 279 13.78 -23.56 -5.73
N LEU A 280 12.87 -22.60 -5.86
CA LEU A 280 11.71 -22.49 -4.99
C LEU A 280 10.60 -23.47 -5.39
N PRO A 281 9.80 -23.94 -4.43
CA PRO A 281 8.67 -24.83 -4.69
C PRO A 281 7.63 -24.20 -5.62
N ALA A 282 7.15 -24.97 -6.60
CA ALA A 282 6.14 -24.51 -7.55
C ALA A 282 4.73 -24.32 -6.93
N ASP A 283 4.48 -24.95 -5.77
CA ASP A 283 3.22 -24.88 -5.01
C ASP A 283 3.10 -23.64 -4.12
N ALA A 284 4.11 -22.76 -4.11
CA ALA A 284 4.11 -21.57 -3.28
C ALA A 284 2.98 -20.60 -3.66
N PHE A 285 2.22 -20.16 -2.65
CA PHE A 285 1.25 -19.07 -2.80
C PHE A 285 1.87 -17.69 -2.57
N LEU A 286 2.98 -17.63 -1.82
CA LEU A 286 3.74 -16.40 -1.62
C LEU A 286 5.19 -16.65 -2.00
N SER A 287 5.75 -15.75 -2.78
CA SER A 287 7.18 -15.73 -3.11
C SER A 287 7.73 -14.33 -2.98
N GLY A 288 9.00 -14.23 -2.59
CA GLY A 288 9.69 -12.97 -2.49
C GLY A 288 11.12 -13.06 -3.00
N ARG A 289 11.62 -11.93 -3.51
CA ARG A 289 13.00 -11.74 -3.92
C ARG A 289 13.53 -10.43 -3.38
N TYR A 290 14.77 -10.43 -2.93
CA TYR A 290 15.48 -9.26 -2.50
C TYR A 290 16.87 -9.20 -3.12
N SER A 291 17.19 -8.10 -3.81
CA SER A 291 18.44 -7.87 -4.51
C SER A 291 19.14 -6.55 -4.13
N GLY A 292 18.66 -5.87 -3.09
CA GLY A 292 19.30 -4.67 -2.55
C GLY A 292 20.48 -4.98 -1.63
N ASP A 293 21.02 -3.94 -1.01
CA ASP A 293 22.07 -4.08 0.02
C ASP A 293 21.46 -4.43 1.36
N ALA A 294 21.65 -5.66 1.81
CA ALA A 294 21.11 -6.13 3.08
C ALA A 294 21.66 -5.37 4.30
N ALA A 295 22.88 -4.81 4.22
CA ALA A 295 23.44 -3.98 5.28
C ALA A 295 22.59 -2.75 5.59
N GLY A 296 21.95 -2.16 4.57
CA GLY A 296 21.01 -1.05 4.73
C GLY A 296 19.75 -1.42 5.50
N LEU A 297 19.32 -2.70 5.48
CA LEU A 297 18.18 -3.18 6.27
C LEU A 297 18.45 -3.15 7.78
N GLY A 298 19.71 -3.15 8.21
CA GLY A 298 20.09 -3.01 9.61
C GLY A 298 19.59 -1.71 10.23
N LEU A 299 19.54 -0.62 9.46
CA LEU A 299 18.96 0.65 9.91
C LEU A 299 17.44 0.57 10.02
N VAL A 300 16.78 -0.10 9.04
CA VAL A 300 15.34 -0.32 9.08
C VAL A 300 14.97 -1.17 10.31
N SER A 301 15.74 -2.20 10.61
CA SER A 301 15.49 -3.06 11.78
C SER A 301 15.61 -2.29 13.09
N LYS A 302 16.59 -1.39 13.23
CA LYS A 302 16.73 -0.52 14.41
C LYS A 302 15.55 0.45 14.57
N GLU A 303 15.05 0.99 13.48
CA GLU A 303 13.99 2.01 13.51
C GLU A 303 12.57 1.42 13.52
N LEU A 304 12.33 0.29 12.83
CA LEU A 304 11.01 -0.32 12.70
C LEU A 304 10.74 -1.47 13.67
N VAL A 305 11.75 -2.29 13.97
CA VAL A 305 11.61 -3.44 14.89
C VAL A 305 11.85 -3.02 16.34
N GLY A 306 12.24 -1.78 16.50
CA GLY A 306 12.33 -1.09 17.78
C GLY A 306 13.56 -1.45 18.62
N PRO A 307 13.83 -0.65 19.65
CA PRO A 307 14.97 -0.83 20.54
C PRO A 307 14.95 -2.14 21.32
N PHE A 308 13.87 -2.92 21.24
CA PHE A 308 13.72 -4.16 21.99
C PHE A 308 14.56 -5.31 21.41
N LEU A 309 14.47 -5.58 20.10
CA LEU A 309 15.28 -6.63 19.46
C LEU A 309 16.75 -6.22 19.36
N GLY A 310 17.05 -4.94 19.08
CA GLY A 310 18.41 -4.43 19.02
C GLY A 310 19.15 -4.61 20.35
N ARG A 311 18.53 -4.22 21.48
CA ARG A 311 19.12 -4.41 22.81
C ARG A 311 19.33 -5.88 23.18
N ALA A 312 18.42 -6.76 22.80
CA ALA A 312 18.56 -8.18 23.09
C ALA A 312 19.74 -8.81 22.32
N PHE A 313 19.96 -8.40 21.06
CA PHE A 313 21.12 -8.83 20.29
C PHE A 313 22.43 -8.25 20.84
N GLU A 314 22.45 -6.95 21.17
CA GLU A 314 23.61 -6.31 21.80
C GLU A 314 23.99 -6.97 23.14
N GLN A 315 23.01 -7.29 23.98
CA GLN A 315 23.22 -8.01 25.25
C GLN A 315 23.73 -9.46 25.06
N GLY A 316 23.44 -10.07 23.92
CA GLY A 316 23.97 -11.38 23.53
C GLY A 316 25.37 -11.34 22.94
N GLY A 317 25.99 -10.17 22.81
CA GLY A 317 27.29 -10.01 22.13
C GLY A 317 27.20 -10.27 20.62
N PHE A 318 26.03 -10.02 20.01
CA PHE A 318 25.71 -10.30 18.63
C PHE A 318 25.46 -9.01 17.84
N ASP A 319 26.30 -8.73 16.85
CA ASP A 319 26.07 -7.64 15.91
C ASP A 319 25.35 -8.15 14.68
N LEU A 320 24.01 -7.98 14.66
CA LEU A 320 23.16 -8.38 13.54
C LEU A 320 23.63 -7.79 12.22
N LYS A 321 24.09 -6.53 12.22
CA LYS A 321 24.57 -5.88 11.00
C LYS A 321 25.86 -6.53 10.51
N ALA A 322 26.90 -6.52 11.31
CA ALA A 322 28.22 -6.98 10.89
C ALA A 322 28.28 -8.50 10.65
N GLU A 323 27.60 -9.28 11.51
CA GLU A 323 27.70 -10.74 11.50
C GLU A 323 26.70 -11.43 10.57
N VAL A 324 25.59 -10.77 10.20
CA VAL A 324 24.59 -11.35 9.29
C VAL A 324 24.34 -10.46 8.07
N LEU A 325 23.85 -9.24 8.26
CA LEU A 325 23.38 -8.43 7.14
C LEU A 325 24.50 -8.04 6.16
N ASP A 326 25.69 -7.71 6.69
CA ASP A 326 26.86 -7.42 5.87
C ASP A 326 27.41 -8.66 5.12
N GLN A 327 27.00 -9.86 5.54
CA GLN A 327 27.39 -11.12 4.90
C GLN A 327 26.39 -11.54 3.81
N VAL A 328 25.13 -11.07 3.86
CA VAL A 328 24.12 -11.41 2.85
C VAL A 328 24.45 -10.71 1.53
N SER A 329 24.55 -11.49 0.47
CA SER A 329 24.70 -11.02 -0.90
C SER A 329 23.34 -10.80 -1.56
N PRO A 330 23.25 -9.94 -2.60
CA PRO A 330 22.01 -9.74 -3.35
C PRO A 330 21.48 -11.04 -3.98
N GLY A 331 20.14 -11.15 -4.11
CA GLY A 331 19.50 -12.29 -4.76
C GLY A 331 18.84 -13.29 -3.79
N ALA A 332 18.62 -12.89 -2.54
CA ALA A 332 17.85 -13.71 -1.62
C ALA A 332 16.42 -13.95 -2.13
N VAL A 333 15.94 -15.19 -2.03
CA VAL A 333 14.60 -15.60 -2.43
C VAL A 333 13.95 -16.43 -1.33
N PHE A 334 12.63 -16.31 -1.21
CA PHE A 334 11.86 -17.15 -0.29
C PHE A 334 10.47 -17.45 -0.85
N ALA A 335 9.87 -18.51 -0.33
CA ALA A 335 8.54 -18.95 -0.69
C ALA A 335 7.80 -19.52 0.51
N LEU A 336 6.48 -19.34 0.53
CA LEU A 336 5.55 -19.98 1.45
C LEU A 336 4.52 -20.78 0.68
N SER A 337 4.28 -22.02 1.13
CA SER A 337 3.17 -22.87 0.67
C SER A 337 2.38 -23.37 1.88
N LEU A 338 1.14 -23.80 1.66
CA LEU A 338 0.38 -24.56 2.66
C LEU A 338 0.36 -26.03 2.22
N ALA A 339 0.56 -26.92 3.16
CA ALA A 339 0.50 -28.34 2.94
C ALA A 339 -0.64 -28.99 3.74
N ASP A 340 -0.94 -30.25 3.43
CA ASP A 340 -1.95 -31.05 4.14
C ASP A 340 -1.53 -31.48 5.56
N ARG A 341 -0.23 -31.30 5.85
CA ARG A 341 0.36 -31.63 7.15
C ARG A 341 1.19 -30.46 7.68
N PRO A 342 1.16 -30.22 9.02
CA PRO A 342 2.05 -29.23 9.60
C PRO A 342 3.51 -29.66 9.42
N PRO A 343 4.46 -28.72 9.32
CA PRO A 343 5.89 -29.03 9.26
C PRO A 343 6.35 -29.58 10.62
N MET A 344 6.46 -30.90 10.72
CA MET A 344 6.79 -31.59 11.95
C MET A 344 8.16 -32.22 11.83
N ASP A 345 9.13 -31.60 12.45
CA ASP A 345 10.53 -32.00 12.39
C ASP A 345 10.96 -32.89 13.55
N ARG A 346 10.15 -33.01 14.60
CA ARG A 346 10.39 -33.84 15.78
C ARG A 346 9.11 -34.48 16.29
N GLY A 347 9.04 -35.79 16.14
CA GLY A 347 7.98 -36.62 16.72
C GLY A 347 6.59 -36.36 16.16
N VAL A 348 5.59 -37.00 16.72
CA VAL A 348 4.19 -36.62 16.54
C VAL A 348 3.87 -35.63 17.65
N PRO A 349 3.82 -34.34 17.41
CA PRO A 349 3.31 -33.43 18.41
C PRO A 349 1.86 -33.83 18.63
N THR A 350 1.46 -33.91 19.85
CA THR A 350 0.08 -33.72 20.22
C THR A 350 -0.27 -32.31 19.80
N LEU A 351 -0.82 -32.16 18.58
CA LEU A 351 -1.35 -30.88 18.14
C LEU A 351 -2.33 -30.44 19.22
N ASP A 352 -1.96 -29.41 19.97
CA ASP A 352 -2.93 -28.79 20.86
C ASP A 352 -3.99 -28.14 19.96
N LEU A 353 -5.12 -28.85 19.81
CA LEU A 353 -6.25 -28.43 18.98
C LEU A 353 -6.76 -27.03 19.36
N ARG A 354 -6.44 -26.55 20.57
CA ARG A 354 -6.76 -25.18 21.01
C ARG A 354 -5.87 -24.12 20.36
N GLN A 355 -4.66 -24.50 19.96
CA GLN A 355 -3.67 -23.59 19.36
C GLN A 355 -3.48 -23.83 17.87
N THR A 356 -4.10 -24.87 17.32
CA THR A 356 -3.98 -25.18 15.88
C THR A 356 -4.70 -24.12 15.06
N ASN A 357 -4.02 -23.62 14.05
CA ASN A 357 -4.54 -22.65 13.09
C ASN A 357 -3.94 -22.94 11.69
N PRO A 358 -4.55 -22.46 10.61
CA PRO A 358 -4.08 -22.71 9.23
C PRO A 358 -2.62 -22.36 8.98
N PHE A 359 -2.07 -21.35 9.68
CA PHE A 359 -0.67 -20.94 9.53
C PHE A 359 0.32 -21.98 10.09
N ALA A 360 -0.14 -22.86 11.00
CA ALA A 360 0.66 -23.99 11.45
C ALA A 360 1.01 -24.98 10.32
N TYR A 361 0.28 -24.92 9.20
CA TYR A 361 0.50 -25.73 8.00
C TYR A 361 1.37 -25.02 6.94
N ALA A 362 1.91 -23.85 7.27
CA ALA A 362 2.77 -23.11 6.37
C ALA A 362 4.16 -23.75 6.27
N HIS A 363 4.59 -24.02 5.05
CA HIS A 363 5.92 -24.50 4.73
C HIS A 363 6.74 -23.36 4.12
N LEU A 364 7.90 -23.10 4.69
CA LEU A 364 8.85 -22.09 4.25
C LEU A 364 9.96 -22.74 3.44
N SER A 365 10.43 -22.07 2.41
CA SER A 365 11.64 -22.42 1.66
C SER A 365 12.35 -21.15 1.23
N GLY A 366 13.68 -21.15 1.22
CA GLY A 366 14.42 -19.99 0.74
C GLY A 366 15.90 -20.24 0.56
N VAL A 367 16.51 -19.32 -0.18
CA VAL A 367 17.94 -19.28 -0.48
C VAL A 367 18.42 -17.86 -0.23
N ALA A 368 19.41 -17.71 0.62
CA ALA A 368 20.08 -16.44 0.89
C ALA A 368 21.54 -16.55 0.44
N PRO A 369 21.92 -15.94 -0.68
CA PRO A 369 23.34 -15.88 -1.07
C PRO A 369 24.13 -15.11 0.01
N VAL A 370 25.33 -15.58 0.31
CA VAL A 370 26.22 -14.99 1.32
C VAL A 370 27.64 -14.90 0.81
N LYS A 371 28.42 -13.95 1.31
CA LYS A 371 29.83 -13.79 0.92
C LYS A 371 30.65 -15.02 1.30
N GLN A 372 30.41 -15.54 2.51
CA GLN A 372 31.11 -16.71 3.03
C GLN A 372 30.17 -17.51 3.96
N ALA A 373 29.64 -18.62 3.47
CA ALA A 373 28.75 -19.46 4.25
C ALA A 373 29.42 -20.00 5.53
N ALA A 374 30.72 -20.28 5.49
CA ALA A 374 31.50 -20.72 6.64
C ALA A 374 31.55 -19.69 7.78
N THR A 375 31.42 -18.40 7.49
CA THR A 375 31.40 -17.33 8.49
C THR A 375 29.99 -17.14 9.06
N VAL A 376 28.97 -17.25 8.23
CA VAL A 376 27.57 -17.05 8.64
C VAL A 376 27.07 -18.17 9.54
N MET A 377 27.42 -19.41 9.23
CA MET A 377 26.93 -20.57 9.99
C MET A 377 27.33 -20.56 11.47
N PRO A 378 28.58 -20.22 11.87
CA PRO A 378 28.92 -20.07 13.30
C PRO A 378 28.17 -18.94 13.99
N THR A 379 27.80 -17.89 13.27
CA THR A 379 27.01 -16.79 13.81
C THR A 379 25.62 -17.26 14.23
N LEU A 380 25.02 -18.22 13.54
CA LEU A 380 23.78 -18.84 13.98
C LEU A 380 23.90 -19.50 15.35
N ALA A 381 25.08 -20.03 15.70
CA ALA A 381 25.31 -20.59 17.03
C ALA A 381 25.27 -19.50 18.14
N LYS A 382 25.69 -18.27 17.85
CA LYS A 382 25.54 -17.16 18.80
C LYS A 382 24.07 -16.76 18.98
N VAL A 383 23.27 -16.82 17.92
CA VAL A 383 21.82 -16.59 17.99
C VAL A 383 21.17 -17.59 18.94
N ALA A 384 21.69 -18.82 19.04
CA ALA A 384 21.20 -19.82 19.99
C ALA A 384 21.26 -19.36 21.45
N GLN A 385 22.21 -18.52 21.81
CA GLN A 385 22.36 -18.01 23.18
C GLN A 385 21.30 -16.94 23.50
N VAL A 386 20.78 -16.26 22.48
CA VAL A 386 19.80 -15.20 22.62
C VAL A 386 18.37 -15.70 22.37
N ALA A 387 18.24 -16.70 21.51
CA ALA A 387 16.95 -17.26 21.09
C ALA A 387 16.00 -17.67 22.25
N PRO A 388 16.48 -18.29 23.35
CA PRO A 388 15.61 -18.67 24.46
C PRO A 388 14.89 -17.49 25.12
N ARG A 389 15.46 -16.30 25.08
CA ARG A 389 14.82 -15.08 25.61
C ARG A 389 13.58 -14.66 24.83
N PHE A 390 13.43 -15.20 23.60
CA PHE A 390 12.28 -14.99 22.71
C PHE A 390 11.39 -16.22 22.60
N GLY A 391 11.59 -17.22 23.48
CA GLY A 391 10.84 -18.48 23.40
C GLY A 391 11.22 -19.38 22.21
N ALA A 392 12.35 -19.11 21.57
CA ALA A 392 12.91 -19.92 20.49
C ALA A 392 14.12 -20.71 20.95
N THR A 393 14.40 -21.85 20.32
CA THR A 393 15.63 -22.61 20.52
C THR A 393 16.39 -22.67 19.20
N LEU A 394 17.72 -22.68 19.25
CA LEU A 394 18.54 -23.02 18.10
C LEU A 394 19.44 -24.21 18.47
N GLU A 395 19.40 -25.23 17.64
CA GLU A 395 20.15 -26.45 17.85
C GLU A 395 21.05 -26.72 16.66
N LYS A 396 22.28 -27.15 16.93
CA LYS A 396 23.17 -27.69 15.91
C LYS A 396 22.94 -29.19 15.80
N GLN A 397 22.70 -29.65 14.59
CA GLN A 397 22.55 -31.07 14.25
C GLN A 397 23.60 -31.44 13.21
N GLN A 398 24.04 -32.68 13.19
CA GLN A 398 24.81 -33.24 12.08
C GLN A 398 23.94 -34.21 11.30
N ARG A 399 23.86 -34.00 9.99
CA ARG A 399 23.13 -34.84 9.08
C ARG A 399 23.97 -35.10 7.83
N GLU A 400 24.26 -36.36 7.53
CA GLU A 400 25.09 -36.76 6.39
C GLU A 400 26.47 -36.05 6.36
N GLY A 401 27.07 -35.85 7.53
CA GLY A 401 28.37 -35.19 7.66
C GLY A 401 28.34 -33.67 7.50
N LYS A 402 27.18 -33.05 7.36
CA LYS A 402 27.02 -31.59 7.27
C LYS A 402 26.42 -31.02 8.55
N ASP A 403 26.89 -29.87 8.94
CA ASP A 403 26.30 -29.09 10.01
C ASP A 403 24.97 -28.49 9.55
N LEU A 404 23.91 -28.81 10.24
CA LEU A 404 22.56 -28.30 10.09
C LEU A 404 22.18 -27.54 11.35
N TYR A 405 21.58 -26.38 11.20
CA TYR A 405 21.03 -25.63 12.32
C TYR A 405 19.51 -25.64 12.25
N PHE A 406 18.88 -25.86 13.39
CA PHE A 406 17.43 -25.89 13.53
C PHE A 406 16.97 -24.92 14.61
N THR A 407 16.12 -23.97 14.26
CA THR A 407 15.46 -23.08 15.21
C THR A 407 14.00 -23.46 15.35
N THR A 408 13.51 -23.61 16.59
CA THR A 408 12.10 -23.84 16.87
C THR A 408 11.50 -22.64 17.54
N TRP A 409 10.24 -22.35 17.22
CA TRP A 409 9.46 -21.31 17.88
C TRP A 409 8.20 -21.84 18.58
N SER A 410 7.72 -23.01 18.27
CA SER A 410 6.54 -23.62 18.89
C SER A 410 6.43 -25.09 18.55
N GLN A 411 6.13 -25.94 19.55
CA GLN A 411 5.67 -27.34 19.41
C GLN A 411 6.39 -28.20 18.35
N GLY A 412 7.71 -28.05 18.22
CA GLY A 412 8.50 -28.80 17.23
C GLY A 412 8.50 -28.19 15.82
N GLN A 413 7.79 -27.09 15.62
CA GLN A 413 7.86 -26.31 14.37
C GLN A 413 9.06 -25.38 14.40
N GLY A 414 9.75 -25.29 13.28
CA GLY A 414 10.92 -24.41 13.18
C GLY A 414 11.45 -24.30 11.76
N VAL A 415 12.60 -23.68 11.62
CA VAL A 415 13.31 -23.54 10.33
C VAL A 415 14.67 -24.20 10.43
N HIS A 416 14.99 -25.00 9.44
CA HIS A 416 16.30 -25.59 9.25
C HIS A 416 17.14 -24.71 8.32
N PHE A 417 18.42 -24.58 8.62
CA PHE A 417 19.39 -23.83 7.84
C PHE A 417 20.60 -24.71 7.52
N ALA A 418 21.08 -24.64 6.30
CA ALA A 418 22.27 -25.34 5.88
C ALA A 418 23.08 -24.55 4.84
N PRO A 419 24.40 -24.70 4.78
CA PRO A 419 25.22 -24.12 3.74
C PRO A 419 25.03 -24.91 2.42
N LYS A 420 24.98 -24.19 1.29
CA LYS A 420 25.02 -24.74 -0.07
C LYS A 420 25.82 -23.82 -0.97
N GLY A 421 27.11 -24.17 -1.19
CA GLY A 421 28.03 -23.28 -1.94
C GLY A 421 28.13 -21.91 -1.26
N ASP A 422 27.92 -20.86 -2.04
CA ASP A 422 27.93 -19.47 -1.58
C ASP A 422 26.56 -18.98 -1.06
N ALA A 423 25.74 -19.91 -0.56
CA ALA A 423 24.43 -19.56 -0.05
C ALA A 423 24.12 -20.31 1.26
N VAL A 424 23.26 -19.73 2.06
CA VAL A 424 22.52 -20.41 3.13
C VAL A 424 21.13 -20.74 2.62
N VAL A 425 20.77 -22.01 2.60
CA VAL A 425 19.42 -22.46 2.32
C VAL A 425 18.67 -22.66 3.62
N PHE A 426 17.40 -22.33 3.63
CA PHE A 426 16.55 -22.48 4.80
C PHE A 426 15.17 -22.99 4.42
N ALA A 427 14.64 -23.87 5.25
CA ALA A 427 13.32 -24.44 4.99
C ALA A 427 12.64 -24.98 6.26
N SER A 428 11.35 -25.13 6.18
CA SER A 428 10.49 -25.85 7.10
C SER A 428 9.41 -26.57 6.26
N PRO A 429 9.25 -27.89 6.39
CA PRO A 429 10.00 -28.84 7.22
C PRO A 429 11.37 -29.24 6.61
N VAL A 430 12.12 -30.08 7.32
CA VAL A 430 13.46 -30.54 6.91
C VAL A 430 13.47 -31.20 5.52
N GLN A 431 12.42 -31.90 5.11
CA GLN A 431 12.30 -32.53 3.79
C GLN A 431 12.37 -31.48 2.66
N ARG A 432 11.88 -30.27 2.89
CA ARG A 432 12.02 -29.16 1.94
C ARG A 432 13.46 -28.64 1.91
N LEU A 433 14.17 -28.67 3.03
CA LEU A 433 15.60 -28.37 3.04
C LEU A 433 16.39 -29.41 2.26
N ASP A 434 16.11 -30.70 2.46
CA ASP A 434 16.74 -31.78 1.71
C ASP A 434 16.51 -31.61 0.20
N ALA A 435 15.30 -31.26 -0.20
CA ALA A 435 14.97 -30.98 -1.60
C ALA A 435 15.77 -29.78 -2.15
N LEU A 436 15.91 -28.70 -1.37
CA LEU A 436 16.74 -27.54 -1.74
C LEU A 436 18.22 -27.93 -1.85
N LEU A 437 18.74 -28.76 -0.92
CA LEU A 437 20.13 -29.21 -0.94
C LEU A 437 20.40 -30.14 -2.13
N ALA A 438 19.48 -31.07 -2.42
CA ALA A 438 19.58 -32.02 -3.52
C ALA A 438 19.33 -31.38 -4.90
N SER A 439 18.65 -30.23 -4.95
CA SER A 439 18.37 -29.55 -6.21
C SER A 439 19.66 -29.26 -6.98
N GLN A 440 19.75 -29.74 -8.19
CA GLN A 440 20.83 -29.44 -9.14
C GLN A 440 20.50 -28.20 -9.99
N ALA A 441 19.38 -27.51 -9.72
CA ALA A 441 19.02 -26.31 -10.43
C ALA A 441 20.14 -25.28 -10.27
N ALA A 442 20.84 -25.02 -11.36
CA ALA A 442 21.81 -23.94 -11.37
C ALA A 442 21.08 -22.62 -11.18
N PRO A 443 21.65 -21.69 -10.40
CA PRO A 443 21.10 -20.33 -10.35
C PRO A 443 21.09 -19.76 -11.76
N GLY A 444 20.05 -18.99 -12.07
CA GLY A 444 19.99 -18.26 -13.33
C GLY A 444 21.17 -17.28 -13.48
N ALA A 445 21.38 -16.80 -14.70
CA ALA A 445 22.44 -15.84 -14.98
C ALA A 445 22.33 -14.61 -14.07
N GLU A 446 23.46 -14.04 -13.72
CA GLU A 446 23.50 -12.81 -12.94
C GLU A 446 22.89 -11.67 -13.76
N ALA A 447 21.89 -11.00 -13.20
CA ALA A 447 21.18 -9.89 -13.81
C ALA A 447 20.74 -8.86 -12.76
N THR A 448 20.67 -7.61 -13.19
CA THR A 448 20.08 -6.55 -12.36
C THR A 448 18.58 -6.52 -12.60
N THR A 449 17.79 -6.70 -11.55
CA THR A 449 16.34 -6.58 -11.59
C THR A 449 15.89 -5.12 -11.61
N ALA A 450 14.65 -4.87 -12.04
CA ALA A 450 14.06 -3.52 -11.98
C ALA A 450 13.82 -3.03 -10.54
N HIS A 451 13.65 -3.95 -9.60
CA HIS A 451 13.33 -3.66 -8.20
C HIS A 451 14.28 -4.42 -7.26
N ALA A 452 14.63 -3.78 -6.14
CA ALA A 452 15.41 -4.44 -5.09
C ALA A 452 14.55 -5.42 -4.27
N LEU A 453 13.27 -5.12 -4.09
CA LEU A 453 12.29 -5.97 -3.43
C LEU A 453 11.14 -6.27 -4.38
N GLU A 454 10.79 -7.55 -4.46
CA GLU A 454 9.57 -8.02 -5.11
C GLU A 454 8.95 -9.10 -4.23
N VAL A 455 7.67 -8.93 -3.87
CA VAL A 455 6.87 -9.93 -3.15
C VAL A 455 5.58 -10.15 -3.92
N LYS A 456 5.28 -11.41 -4.21
CA LYS A 456 4.06 -11.81 -4.92
C LYS A 456 3.26 -12.79 -4.07
N VAL A 457 1.97 -12.53 -3.91
CA VAL A 457 0.99 -13.45 -3.33
C VAL A 457 0.03 -13.87 -4.43
N ASP A 458 -0.02 -15.16 -4.73
CA ASP A 458 -1.00 -15.78 -5.61
C ASP A 458 -2.24 -16.16 -4.77
N LEU A 459 -3.27 -15.33 -4.86
CA LEU A 459 -4.48 -15.50 -4.05
C LEU A 459 -5.31 -16.71 -4.49
N GLY A 460 -5.25 -17.07 -5.77
CA GLY A 460 -5.90 -18.29 -6.28
C GLY A 460 -5.28 -19.54 -5.66
N ARG A 461 -3.95 -19.63 -5.64
CA ARG A 461 -3.24 -20.73 -4.97
C ARG A 461 -3.47 -20.73 -3.48
N LEU A 462 -3.40 -19.58 -2.82
CA LEU A 462 -3.72 -19.47 -1.40
C LEU A 462 -5.12 -20.00 -1.10
N ALA A 463 -6.12 -19.56 -1.86
CA ALA A 463 -7.50 -20.00 -1.69
C ALA A 463 -7.65 -21.51 -1.87
N ASN A 464 -7.04 -22.08 -2.90
CA ASN A 464 -7.07 -23.52 -3.15
C ASN A 464 -6.38 -24.31 -2.04
N SER A 465 -5.21 -23.85 -1.60
CA SER A 465 -4.47 -24.47 -0.51
C SER A 465 -5.25 -24.43 0.81
N VAL A 466 -5.88 -23.30 1.12
CA VAL A 466 -6.70 -23.15 2.34
C VAL A 466 -7.92 -24.05 2.30
N ARG A 467 -8.60 -24.19 1.15
CA ARG A 467 -9.74 -25.12 1.00
C ARG A 467 -9.33 -26.59 1.18
N ALA A 468 -8.11 -26.92 0.74
CA ALA A 468 -7.57 -28.28 0.85
C ALA A 468 -7.06 -28.63 2.25
N LEU A 469 -6.94 -27.67 3.17
CA LEU A 469 -6.50 -27.95 4.53
C LEU A 469 -7.44 -28.93 5.24
N PRO A 470 -6.89 -29.92 5.99
CA PRO A 470 -7.68 -30.87 6.76
C PRO A 470 -8.45 -30.16 7.88
N GLU A 471 -9.50 -30.81 8.39
CA GLU A 471 -10.30 -30.26 9.50
C GLU A 471 -9.44 -29.97 10.75
N SER A 472 -8.43 -30.79 11.00
CA SER A 472 -7.48 -30.60 12.10
C SER A 472 -6.73 -29.28 12.06
N ALA A 473 -6.57 -28.67 10.87
CA ALA A 473 -5.91 -27.36 10.72
C ALA A 473 -6.71 -26.20 11.36
N TRP A 474 -7.99 -26.41 11.63
CA TRP A 474 -8.90 -25.38 12.12
C TRP A 474 -9.13 -25.43 13.62
N GLY A 475 -8.58 -26.44 14.31
CA GLY A 475 -8.72 -26.63 15.75
C GLY A 475 -10.18 -26.82 16.20
N LEU A 476 -10.44 -26.55 17.48
CA LEU A 476 -11.79 -26.69 18.07
C LEU A 476 -12.82 -25.70 17.50
N GLY A 477 -12.38 -24.60 16.92
CA GLY A 477 -13.25 -23.63 16.25
C GLY A 477 -13.54 -23.93 14.78
N GLY A 478 -13.07 -25.06 14.24
CA GLY A 478 -13.07 -25.37 12.81
C GLY A 478 -14.45 -25.33 12.15
N PHE A 479 -15.48 -25.78 12.86
CA PHE A 479 -16.85 -25.75 12.36
C PHE A 479 -17.39 -24.33 12.05
N ALA A 480 -16.87 -23.29 12.69
CA ALA A 480 -17.24 -21.90 12.46
C ALA A 480 -16.20 -21.16 11.60
N LEU A 481 -14.91 -21.40 11.86
CA LEU A 481 -13.82 -20.66 11.22
C LEU A 481 -13.62 -21.07 9.75
N LYS A 482 -13.66 -22.38 9.44
CA LYS A 482 -13.46 -22.86 8.06
C LYS A 482 -14.54 -22.33 7.10
N PRO A 483 -15.85 -22.46 7.39
CA PRO A 483 -16.89 -21.92 6.51
C PRO A 483 -16.79 -20.40 6.34
N THR A 484 -16.43 -19.69 7.41
CA THR A 484 -16.26 -18.22 7.35
C THR A 484 -15.09 -17.84 6.46
N THR A 485 -13.95 -18.53 6.60
CA THR A 485 -12.76 -18.29 5.79
C THR A 485 -13.01 -18.65 4.33
N VAL A 486 -13.67 -19.77 4.04
CA VAL A 486 -14.02 -20.17 2.67
C VAL A 486 -14.95 -19.15 2.03
N ARG A 487 -15.99 -18.68 2.72
CA ARG A 487 -16.85 -17.59 2.22
C ARG A 487 -16.07 -16.33 1.92
N TRP A 488 -15.10 -16.00 2.77
CA TRP A 488 -14.22 -14.84 2.54
C TRP A 488 -13.38 -15.02 1.28
N LEU A 489 -12.80 -16.20 1.07
CA LEU A 489 -12.05 -16.54 -0.13
C LEU A 489 -12.92 -16.51 -1.40
N ASP A 490 -14.18 -16.98 -1.30
CA ASP A 490 -15.13 -16.91 -2.41
C ASP A 490 -15.52 -15.46 -2.74
N ALA A 491 -15.66 -14.62 -1.72
CA ALA A 491 -15.93 -13.19 -1.89
C ALA A 491 -14.73 -12.42 -2.49
N THR A 492 -13.55 -12.99 -2.48
CA THR A 492 -12.31 -12.38 -3.00
C THR A 492 -11.76 -13.09 -4.23
N ASP A 493 -12.54 -13.96 -4.88
CA ASP A 493 -12.07 -14.79 -6.01
C ASP A 493 -11.76 -13.96 -7.28
N ASP A 494 -12.23 -12.72 -7.37
CA ASP A 494 -11.86 -11.74 -8.39
C ASP A 494 -10.47 -11.12 -8.15
N LEU A 495 -9.91 -11.26 -6.96
CA LEU A 495 -8.52 -10.91 -6.66
C LEU A 495 -7.61 -12.10 -7.02
N LYS A 496 -6.74 -11.93 -8.02
CA LYS A 496 -5.88 -13.02 -8.50
C LYS A 496 -4.51 -13.00 -7.83
N ALA A 497 -3.92 -11.83 -7.66
CA ALA A 497 -2.61 -11.71 -7.04
C ALA A 497 -2.42 -10.34 -6.39
N ILE A 498 -1.51 -10.31 -5.41
CA ILE A 498 -0.97 -9.08 -4.84
C ILE A 498 0.52 -9.07 -5.18
N THR A 499 1.00 -7.99 -5.79
CA THR A 499 2.43 -7.78 -6.03
C THR A 499 2.87 -6.49 -5.36
N VAL A 500 3.92 -6.59 -4.56
CA VAL A 500 4.59 -5.45 -3.93
C VAL A 500 5.98 -5.36 -4.50
N THR A 501 6.36 -4.21 -5.02
CA THR A 501 7.72 -3.95 -5.51
C THR A 501 8.26 -2.67 -4.89
N ALA A 502 9.58 -2.65 -4.66
CA ALA A 502 10.27 -1.43 -4.27
C ALA A 502 11.68 -1.43 -4.86
N GLY A 503 12.12 -0.26 -5.30
CA GLY A 503 13.44 -0.09 -5.88
C GLY A 503 13.88 1.36 -5.88
N ALA A 504 15.18 1.56 -6.11
CA ALA A 504 15.77 2.89 -6.29
C ALA A 504 16.74 2.88 -7.46
N LYS A 505 16.76 3.97 -8.20
CA LYS A 505 17.70 4.24 -9.27
C LYS A 505 18.01 5.73 -9.33
N ASP A 506 19.29 6.09 -9.42
CA ASP A 506 19.75 7.49 -9.53
C ASP A 506 19.17 8.43 -8.45
N GLY A 507 19.05 7.92 -7.21
CA GLY A 507 18.46 8.65 -6.09
C GLY A 507 16.93 8.74 -6.09
N GLN A 508 16.28 8.22 -7.11
CA GLN A 508 14.82 8.14 -7.20
C GLN A 508 14.34 6.80 -6.65
N VAL A 509 13.45 6.84 -5.67
CA VAL A 509 12.78 5.65 -5.10
C VAL A 509 11.45 5.44 -5.81
N THR A 510 11.15 4.18 -6.11
CA THR A 510 9.84 3.74 -6.60
C THR A 510 9.34 2.58 -5.74
N ALA A 511 8.06 2.60 -5.42
CA ALA A 511 7.38 1.46 -4.81
C ALA A 511 6.00 1.29 -5.45
N ALA A 512 5.54 0.05 -5.58
CA ALA A 512 4.22 -0.22 -6.11
C ALA A 512 3.54 -1.36 -5.33
N LEU A 513 2.24 -1.18 -5.11
CA LEU A 513 1.31 -2.23 -4.70
C LEU A 513 0.34 -2.44 -5.87
N VAL A 514 0.31 -3.64 -6.41
CA VAL A 514 -0.59 -4.01 -7.50
C VAL A 514 -1.47 -5.17 -7.07
N LEU A 515 -2.77 -4.95 -7.05
CA LEU A 515 -3.79 -5.99 -6.90
C LEU A 515 -4.22 -6.39 -8.33
N THR A 516 -3.91 -7.60 -8.74
CA THR A 516 -4.39 -8.14 -10.02
C THR A 516 -5.84 -8.58 -9.86
N LEU A 517 -6.72 -8.06 -10.73
CA LEU A 517 -8.15 -8.32 -10.73
C LEU A 517 -8.51 -9.21 -11.92
N GLY A 518 -9.56 -10.00 -11.77
CA GLY A 518 -10.16 -10.83 -12.82
C GLY A 518 -11.58 -10.38 -13.13
N LEU A 519 -11.82 -9.07 -13.24
CA LEU A 519 -13.15 -8.55 -13.59
C LEU A 519 -13.42 -8.73 -15.09
N PRO A 520 -14.68 -8.97 -15.48
CA PRO A 520 -15.06 -9.00 -16.88
C PRO A 520 -14.77 -7.66 -17.56
N ALA A 521 -14.38 -7.69 -18.82
CA ALA A 521 -14.20 -6.47 -19.59
C ALA A 521 -15.53 -5.68 -19.65
N PRO A 522 -15.51 -4.35 -19.65
CA PRO A 522 -16.71 -3.54 -19.80
C PRO A 522 -17.49 -3.95 -21.04
N GLY A 523 -18.78 -4.29 -20.88
CA GLY A 523 -19.65 -4.75 -21.96
C GLY A 523 -19.66 -6.27 -22.20
N ALA A 524 -18.86 -7.07 -21.51
CA ALA A 524 -19.02 -8.51 -21.50
C ALA A 524 -20.31 -8.87 -20.73
N LYS A 525 -21.22 -9.63 -21.38
CA LYS A 525 -22.37 -10.18 -20.67
C LYS A 525 -21.87 -11.07 -19.54
N ALA A 526 -22.44 -10.92 -18.35
CA ALA A 526 -22.19 -11.86 -17.26
C ALA A 526 -22.54 -13.28 -17.75
N PRO A 527 -21.70 -14.30 -17.42
CA PRO A 527 -21.97 -15.69 -17.80
C PRO A 527 -23.26 -16.23 -17.19
#